data_90ec830356dff7a89e3dd9f881acc633
#
_entry.id   90ec830356dff7a89e3dd9f881acc633
#
_cell.length_a   1.000
_cell.length_b   1.000
_cell.length_c   1.000
_cell.angle_alpha   90.00
_cell.angle_beta   90.00
_cell.angle_gamma   90.00
#
_symmetry.space_group_name_H-M   'P 1'
#
loop_
_entity.id
_entity.type
_entity.pdbx_description
1 polymer ?
#
loop_
_entity_poly.entity_id
_entity_poly.type
_entity_poly.pdbx_seq_one_letter_code
_entity_poly.pdbx_strand_id
1 'polypeptide(L)'
;MRSQIPKEAVAKFTNAGYRVVGSHSAVSVCHWTKESLRSGRFCYKQKWYGIESHRCLEMTPALIWCGHNCQFCWRNMKFTKKGDPKPDEPAAIIDGCIEARKELIAGFGGREGTDRKKWKEAQTPTSAAISLAGEPTMYPRISDLIGEFKRRNMTSFLVTNGTRPDRLEALEHEPTNLYISLCAPDAATYKKVNRPSIANGWKKLNESLALMKSFDCRTVLRLTLVKGLNMHDVDKYAKLVRKYQPQVVEPKAFAWMGEARERLGREGVPSMDEMRAFAKQIAEKSGYEIADEDVASKVLMLRN
;
A
#
# COMPACT_ATOMS: atom_id res chain seq x y z
N MET A 1 18.84 16.03 -11.45
CA MET A 1 19.21 14.67 -11.88
C MET A 1 18.36 14.22 -13.07
N ARG A 2 18.90 13.39 -13.98
CA ARG A 2 18.13 12.87 -15.12
C ARG A 2 17.12 11.82 -14.64
N SER A 3 15.85 11.93 -15.01
CA SER A 3 14.82 10.95 -14.64
C SER A 3 15.19 9.53 -15.10
N GLN A 4 15.04 8.56 -14.20
CA GLN A 4 15.20 7.14 -14.52
C GLN A 4 13.90 6.53 -15.10
N ILE A 5 12.81 7.31 -15.07
CA ILE A 5 11.49 6.93 -15.57
C ILE A 5 11.40 7.43 -17.03
N PRO A 6 11.02 6.56 -18.00
CA PRO A 6 10.82 6.97 -19.38
C PRO A 6 9.81 8.12 -19.54
N LYS A 7 10.04 9.05 -20.47
CA LYS A 7 9.15 10.20 -20.70
C LYS A 7 7.68 9.78 -20.94
N GLU A 8 7.48 8.71 -21.72
CA GLU A 8 6.14 8.14 -21.97
C GLU A 8 5.46 7.68 -20.67
N ALA A 9 6.23 7.05 -19.76
CA ALA A 9 5.70 6.63 -18.46
C ALA A 9 5.35 7.85 -17.60
N VAL A 10 6.20 8.87 -17.56
CA VAL A 10 5.92 10.13 -16.85
C VAL A 10 4.60 10.72 -17.34
N ALA A 11 4.41 10.86 -18.64
CA ALA A 11 3.18 11.40 -19.23
C ALA A 11 1.93 10.58 -18.81
N LYS A 12 2.00 9.24 -18.90
CA LYS A 12 0.89 8.37 -18.48
C LYS A 12 0.56 8.51 -16.99
N PHE A 13 1.57 8.53 -16.13
CA PHE A 13 1.34 8.69 -14.68
C PHE A 13 0.80 10.08 -14.36
N THR A 14 1.29 11.13 -15.01
CA THR A 14 0.76 12.50 -14.85
C THR A 14 -0.72 12.58 -15.21
N ASN A 15 -1.13 11.98 -16.34
CA ASN A 15 -2.54 11.90 -16.74
C ASN A 15 -3.40 11.09 -15.76
N ALA A 16 -2.81 10.12 -15.07
CA ALA A 16 -3.46 9.35 -14.02
C ALA A 16 -3.48 10.06 -12.64
N GLY A 17 -3.02 11.32 -12.56
CA GLY A 17 -3.05 12.13 -11.34
C GLY A 17 -1.85 11.96 -10.41
N TYR A 18 -0.76 11.39 -10.93
CA TYR A 18 0.51 11.32 -10.19
C TYR A 18 1.37 12.56 -10.49
N ARG A 19 2.30 12.84 -9.58
CA ARG A 19 3.45 13.71 -9.86
C ARG A 19 4.73 12.93 -9.61
N VAL A 20 5.58 12.84 -10.63
CA VAL A 20 6.91 12.25 -10.50
C VAL A 20 7.80 13.23 -9.74
N VAL A 21 8.54 12.71 -8.78
CA VAL A 21 9.44 13.46 -7.92
C VAL A 21 10.85 12.85 -8.02
N GLY A 22 11.84 13.72 -8.21
CA GLY A 22 13.20 13.27 -8.43
C GLY A 22 13.35 12.35 -9.64
N SER A 23 14.17 11.33 -9.51
CA SER A 23 14.49 10.44 -10.62
C SER A 23 13.63 9.15 -10.68
N HIS A 24 12.98 8.75 -9.58
CA HIS A 24 12.28 7.45 -9.48
C HIS A 24 11.03 7.45 -8.58
N SER A 25 10.78 8.53 -7.83
CA SER A 25 9.69 8.63 -6.86
C SER A 25 8.45 9.26 -7.44
N ALA A 26 7.32 9.14 -6.74
CA ALA A 26 6.09 9.83 -7.11
C ALA A 26 5.15 10.02 -5.92
N VAL A 27 4.25 10.99 -6.05
CA VAL A 27 3.17 11.29 -5.12
C VAL A 27 1.84 11.37 -5.89
N SER A 28 0.76 11.06 -5.21
CA SER A 28 -0.62 11.28 -5.68
C SER A 28 -1.52 11.68 -4.51
N VAL A 29 -2.75 12.03 -4.82
CA VAL A 29 -3.78 12.33 -3.81
C VAL A 29 -4.85 11.25 -3.88
N CYS A 30 -4.93 10.41 -2.86
CA CYS A 30 -5.85 9.29 -2.84
C CYS A 30 -7.33 9.75 -2.77
N HIS A 31 -8.22 8.81 -3.09
CA HIS A 31 -9.67 9.04 -3.00
C HIS A 31 -10.08 9.57 -1.61
N TRP A 32 -9.61 8.96 -0.54
CA TRP A 32 -10.00 9.31 0.83
C TRP A 32 -9.49 10.68 1.28
N THR A 33 -8.33 11.12 0.81
CA THR A 33 -7.87 12.50 1.02
C THR A 33 -8.82 13.50 0.36
N LYS A 34 -9.24 13.21 -0.89
CA LYS A 34 -10.20 14.05 -1.63
C LYS A 34 -11.56 14.08 -0.95
N GLU A 35 -12.05 12.95 -0.46
CA GLU A 35 -13.31 12.84 0.27
C GLU A 35 -13.24 13.58 1.62
N SER A 36 -12.14 13.45 2.34
CA SER A 36 -11.95 14.16 3.61
C SER A 36 -11.97 15.68 3.45
N LEU A 37 -11.47 16.19 2.32
CA LEU A 37 -11.51 17.62 1.99
C LEU A 37 -12.89 18.12 1.57
N ARG A 38 -13.79 17.23 1.09
CA ARG A 38 -15.09 17.61 0.50
C ARG A 38 -16.29 17.21 1.35
N SER A 39 -16.39 15.93 1.66
CA SER A 39 -17.60 15.33 2.26
C SER A 39 -17.45 14.97 3.73
N GLY A 40 -16.27 15.16 4.30
CA GLY A 40 -15.96 14.71 5.65
C GLY A 40 -15.76 13.20 5.80
N ARG A 41 -15.97 12.40 4.73
CA ARG A 41 -15.65 10.97 4.74
C ARG A 41 -14.15 10.77 4.82
N PHE A 42 -13.71 9.72 5.46
CA PHE A 42 -12.30 9.49 5.72
C PHE A 42 -11.89 8.03 5.48
N CYS A 43 -10.60 7.79 5.39
CA CYS A 43 -10.00 6.47 5.24
C CYS A 43 -10.18 5.65 6.52
N TYR A 44 -10.41 4.34 6.40
CA TYR A 44 -10.41 3.41 7.53
C TYR A 44 -9.16 3.53 8.42
N LYS A 45 -8.01 3.93 7.85
CA LYS A 45 -6.78 4.17 8.64
C LYS A 45 -6.92 5.31 9.65
N GLN A 46 -7.78 6.28 9.39
CA GLN A 46 -8.12 7.32 10.36
C GLN A 46 -8.82 6.72 11.59
N LYS A 47 -9.80 5.86 11.35
CA LYS A 47 -10.53 5.15 12.42
C LYS A 47 -9.62 4.20 13.22
N TRP A 48 -8.75 3.47 12.52
CA TRP A 48 -8.01 2.37 13.14
C TRP A 48 -6.63 2.75 13.66
N TYR A 49 -6.00 3.75 13.05
CA TYR A 49 -4.61 4.12 13.33
C TYR A 49 -4.42 5.61 13.68
N GLY A 50 -5.53 6.35 13.84
CA GLY A 50 -5.51 7.72 14.34
C GLY A 50 -4.90 8.76 13.39
N ILE A 51 -4.75 8.45 12.10
CA ILE A 51 -4.25 9.44 11.14
C ILE A 51 -5.35 10.40 10.71
N GLU A 52 -4.96 11.54 10.17
CA GLU A 52 -5.88 12.48 9.51
C GLU A 52 -5.83 12.29 7.99
N SER A 53 -6.93 11.81 7.38
CA SER A 53 -6.97 11.43 5.96
C SER A 53 -6.60 12.58 5.02
N HIS A 54 -6.97 13.82 5.35
CA HIS A 54 -6.62 15.01 4.58
C HIS A 54 -5.13 15.40 4.70
N ARG A 55 -4.42 14.89 5.70
CA ARG A 55 -2.99 15.10 5.94
C ARG A 55 -2.11 13.89 5.58
N CYS A 56 -2.67 12.92 4.87
CA CYS A 56 -1.92 11.75 4.42
C CYS A 56 -1.16 12.05 3.12
N LEU A 57 0.13 11.79 3.12
CA LEU A 57 1.01 11.82 1.95
C LEU A 57 1.06 10.43 1.32
N GLU A 58 0.32 10.19 0.22
CA GLU A 58 0.38 8.94 -0.53
C GLU A 58 1.51 9.00 -1.56
N MET A 59 2.59 8.26 -1.32
CA MET A 59 3.80 8.33 -2.14
C MET A 59 4.43 6.96 -2.41
N THR A 60 5.41 6.94 -3.29
CA THR A 60 6.30 5.79 -3.53
C THR A 60 7.71 6.26 -3.87
N PRO A 61 8.75 5.61 -3.32
CA PRO A 61 10.14 5.85 -3.74
C PRO A 61 10.56 4.96 -4.92
N ALA A 62 9.64 4.17 -5.53
CA ALA A 62 9.98 3.20 -6.56
C ALA A 62 8.83 3.01 -7.57
N LEU A 63 8.38 4.12 -8.21
CA LEU A 63 7.15 4.21 -9.00
C LEU A 63 6.94 3.06 -9.98
N ILE A 64 7.99 2.69 -10.74
CA ILE A 64 7.90 1.66 -11.77
C ILE A 64 8.68 0.38 -11.44
N TRP A 65 9.39 0.34 -10.31
CA TRP A 65 10.15 -0.85 -9.89
C TRP A 65 9.28 -1.79 -9.07
N CYS A 66 9.14 -3.01 -9.53
CA CYS A 66 8.38 -4.05 -8.83
C CYS A 66 8.73 -5.43 -9.36
N GLY A 67 8.85 -6.41 -8.47
CA GLY A 67 9.03 -7.82 -8.83
C GLY A 67 7.73 -8.55 -9.19
N HIS A 68 6.56 -7.88 -9.11
CA HIS A 68 5.25 -8.46 -9.38
C HIS A 68 4.49 -7.74 -10.51
N ASN A 69 3.64 -8.52 -11.19
CA ASN A 69 2.65 -8.04 -12.16
C ASN A 69 1.25 -8.51 -11.74
N CYS A 70 0.84 -8.17 -10.50
CA CYS A 70 -0.40 -8.64 -9.90
C CYS A 70 -1.63 -8.33 -10.76
N GLN A 71 -2.54 -9.31 -10.90
CA GLN A 71 -3.74 -9.12 -11.73
C GLN A 71 -4.62 -7.96 -11.24
N PHE A 72 -4.69 -7.74 -9.94
CA PHE A 72 -5.48 -6.68 -9.30
C PHE A 72 -4.77 -5.30 -9.22
N CYS A 73 -3.53 -5.17 -9.69
CA CYS A 73 -2.78 -3.92 -9.58
C CYS A 73 -3.36 -2.85 -10.51
N TRP A 74 -3.61 -1.65 -9.97
CA TRP A 74 -4.17 -0.53 -10.76
C TRP A 74 -3.16 0.21 -11.64
N ARG A 75 -1.85 -0.02 -11.43
CA ARG A 75 -0.79 0.67 -12.18
C ARG A 75 -0.62 0.13 -13.60
N ASN A 76 -0.07 0.97 -14.47
CA ASN A 76 0.39 0.54 -15.78
C ASN A 76 1.64 -0.35 -15.63
N MET A 77 1.55 -1.59 -16.13
CA MET A 77 2.62 -2.57 -16.01
C MET A 77 3.63 -2.53 -17.17
N LYS A 78 3.30 -1.85 -18.27
CA LYS A 78 4.17 -1.73 -19.45
C LYS A 78 5.57 -1.21 -19.09
N PHE A 79 5.63 -0.32 -18.11
CA PHE A 79 6.87 0.33 -17.67
C PHE A 79 7.56 -0.32 -16.48
N THR A 80 7.09 -1.50 -16.04
CA THR A 80 7.68 -2.16 -14.86
C THR A 80 9.15 -2.49 -15.09
N LYS A 81 10.00 -2.06 -14.15
CA LYS A 81 11.43 -2.36 -14.11
C LYS A 81 11.74 -3.35 -13.00
N LYS A 82 12.72 -4.21 -13.26
CA LYS A 82 13.37 -5.08 -12.27
C LYS A 82 14.59 -4.38 -11.68
N GLY A 83 15.12 -4.91 -10.60
CA GLY A 83 16.27 -4.35 -9.89
C GLY A 83 15.92 -3.11 -9.08
N ASP A 84 16.93 -2.44 -8.58
CA ASP A 84 16.79 -1.28 -7.71
C ASP A 84 16.99 0.02 -8.51
N PRO A 85 16.26 1.12 -8.21
CA PRO A 85 16.58 2.42 -8.76
C PRO A 85 17.92 2.94 -8.19
N LYS A 86 18.63 3.77 -8.96
CA LYS A 86 19.72 4.58 -8.40
C LYS A 86 19.09 5.58 -7.41
N PRO A 87 19.48 5.56 -6.12
CA PRO A 87 18.75 6.29 -5.10
C PRO A 87 18.95 7.80 -5.17
N ASP A 88 17.86 8.55 -5.07
CA ASP A 88 17.85 9.96 -4.70
C ASP A 88 17.95 10.07 -3.17
N GLU A 89 18.26 11.26 -2.65
CA GLU A 89 18.33 11.53 -1.22
C GLU A 89 16.94 11.46 -0.55
N PRO A 90 16.78 10.76 0.60
CA PRO A 90 15.49 10.62 1.29
C PRO A 90 14.81 11.96 1.61
N ALA A 91 15.54 12.93 2.13
CA ALA A 91 15.01 14.25 2.44
C ALA A 91 14.46 14.94 1.18
N ALA A 92 15.21 14.90 0.07
CA ALA A 92 14.80 15.51 -1.20
C ALA A 92 13.54 14.82 -1.79
N ILE A 93 13.41 13.50 -1.62
CA ILE A 93 12.19 12.76 -2.02
C ILE A 93 10.99 13.27 -1.23
N ILE A 94 11.10 13.38 0.10
CA ILE A 94 9.98 13.81 0.95
C ILE A 94 9.59 15.25 0.65
N ASP A 95 10.57 16.17 0.57
CA ASP A 95 10.30 17.58 0.27
C ASP A 95 9.63 17.73 -1.09
N GLY A 96 10.16 17.07 -2.12
CA GLY A 96 9.56 17.09 -3.45
C GLY A 96 8.15 16.48 -3.48
N CYS A 97 7.90 15.43 -2.70
CA CYS A 97 6.55 14.84 -2.59
C CYS A 97 5.58 15.80 -1.88
N ILE A 98 6.01 16.51 -0.85
CA ILE A 98 5.17 17.50 -0.13
C ILE A 98 4.81 18.65 -1.07
N GLU A 99 5.78 19.22 -1.79
CA GLU A 99 5.53 20.33 -2.72
C GLU A 99 4.63 19.90 -3.87
N ALA A 100 4.92 18.78 -4.53
CA ALA A 100 4.08 18.26 -5.61
C ALA A 100 2.65 17.90 -5.14
N ARG A 101 2.49 17.48 -3.87
CA ARG A 101 1.17 17.25 -3.28
C ARG A 101 0.41 18.55 -3.06
N LYS A 102 1.06 19.65 -2.64
CA LYS A 102 0.43 20.97 -2.51
C LYS A 102 -0.16 21.41 -3.86
N GLU A 103 0.58 21.24 -4.96
CA GLU A 103 0.07 21.52 -6.30
C GLU A 103 -1.18 20.68 -6.64
N LEU A 104 -1.16 19.38 -6.31
CA LEU A 104 -2.27 18.46 -6.57
C LEU A 104 -3.55 18.81 -5.79
N ILE A 105 -3.43 19.44 -4.63
CA ILE A 105 -4.58 19.87 -3.81
C ILE A 105 -4.91 21.37 -3.94
N ALA A 106 -4.13 22.15 -4.69
CA ALA A 106 -4.33 23.60 -4.83
C ALA A 106 -5.76 23.95 -5.30
N GLY A 107 -6.27 23.22 -6.30
CA GLY A 107 -7.60 23.43 -6.84
C GLY A 107 -8.75 23.25 -5.83
N PHE A 108 -8.55 22.55 -4.71
CA PHE A 108 -9.54 22.46 -3.65
C PHE A 108 -9.67 23.78 -2.89
N GLY A 109 -8.62 24.60 -2.82
CA GLY A 109 -8.63 25.89 -2.13
C GLY A 109 -9.68 26.88 -2.65
N GLY A 110 -10.01 26.87 -3.95
CA GLY A 110 -11.04 27.72 -4.57
C GLY A 110 -12.39 27.04 -4.77
N ARG A 111 -12.51 25.73 -4.51
CA ARG A 111 -13.72 24.97 -4.85
C ARG A 111 -14.80 25.10 -3.77
N GLU A 112 -16.03 25.31 -4.19
CA GLU A 112 -17.21 25.22 -3.32
C GLU A 112 -17.35 23.82 -2.72
N GLY A 113 -17.84 23.75 -1.47
CA GLY A 113 -17.96 22.49 -0.71
C GLY A 113 -16.67 21.95 -0.14
N THR A 114 -15.54 22.64 -0.29
CA THR A 114 -14.29 22.25 0.37
C THR A 114 -14.26 22.75 1.82
N ASP A 115 -13.92 21.85 2.75
CA ASP A 115 -13.59 22.22 4.12
C ASP A 115 -12.27 23.01 4.15
N ARG A 116 -12.38 24.32 4.34
CA ARG A 116 -11.25 25.26 4.30
C ARG A 116 -10.24 25.01 5.40
N LYS A 117 -10.68 24.59 6.59
CA LYS A 117 -9.78 24.25 7.69
C LYS A 117 -8.93 23.05 7.32
N LYS A 118 -9.57 21.95 6.91
CA LYS A 118 -8.86 20.74 6.47
C LYS A 118 -7.95 21.00 5.27
N TRP A 119 -8.35 21.84 4.33
CA TRP A 119 -7.50 22.19 3.20
C TRP A 119 -6.22 22.94 3.64
N LYS A 120 -6.32 23.85 4.61
CA LYS A 120 -5.16 24.52 5.21
C LYS A 120 -4.26 23.51 5.93
N GLU A 121 -4.83 22.64 6.77
CA GLU A 121 -4.10 21.57 7.48
C GLU A 121 -3.44 20.60 6.50
N ALA A 122 -4.06 20.29 5.38
CA ALA A 122 -3.55 19.40 4.35
C ALA A 122 -2.26 19.91 3.68
N GLN A 123 -1.91 21.19 3.81
CA GLN A 123 -0.62 21.72 3.31
C GLN A 123 0.57 21.12 4.07
N THR A 124 0.35 20.64 5.30
CA THR A 124 1.38 20.04 6.15
C THR A 124 1.00 18.58 6.48
N PRO A 125 1.49 17.60 5.72
CA PRO A 125 1.23 16.19 5.99
C PRO A 125 1.79 15.75 7.35
N THR A 126 1.05 14.89 8.06
CA THR A 126 1.46 14.27 9.33
C THR A 126 1.59 12.76 9.24
N SER A 127 1.20 12.18 8.12
CA SER A 127 1.36 10.75 7.87
C SER A 127 1.79 10.49 6.43
N ALA A 128 2.51 9.41 6.20
CA ALA A 128 2.96 8.96 4.89
C ALA A 128 2.51 7.51 4.62
N ALA A 129 1.79 7.31 3.52
CA ALA A 129 1.48 5.98 2.99
C ALA A 129 2.46 5.66 1.86
N ILE A 130 3.49 4.87 2.17
CA ILE A 130 4.52 4.41 1.23
C ILE A 130 3.96 3.19 0.49
N SER A 131 2.96 3.41 -0.38
CA SER A 131 2.13 2.35 -0.96
C SER A 131 1.54 2.69 -2.33
N LEU A 132 1.88 3.84 -2.91
CA LEU A 132 1.20 4.36 -4.10
C LEU A 132 1.31 3.44 -5.32
N ALA A 133 2.52 3.03 -5.68
CA ALA A 133 2.79 2.13 -6.81
C ALA A 133 4.21 1.58 -6.72
N GLY A 134 4.51 0.53 -7.50
CA GLY A 134 5.79 -0.14 -7.43
C GLY A 134 5.96 -0.96 -6.15
N GLU A 135 7.20 -1.24 -5.79
CA GLU A 135 7.56 -1.93 -4.56
C GLU A 135 8.55 -1.07 -3.75
N PRO A 136 8.11 -0.46 -2.65
CA PRO A 136 8.94 0.49 -1.91
C PRO A 136 10.29 -0.07 -1.43
N THR A 137 10.36 -1.35 -1.09
CA THR A 137 11.60 -1.99 -0.62
C THR A 137 12.64 -2.19 -1.72
N MET A 138 12.31 -1.92 -2.98
CA MET A 138 13.31 -1.84 -4.06
C MET A 138 14.12 -0.53 -4.02
N TYR A 139 13.64 0.49 -3.31
CA TYR A 139 14.46 1.67 -3.05
C TYR A 139 15.57 1.32 -2.04
N PRO A 140 16.88 1.43 -2.42
CA PRO A 140 17.97 0.92 -1.59
C PRO A 140 18.08 1.57 -0.21
N ARG A 141 17.64 2.82 -0.07
CA ARG A 141 17.70 3.60 1.17
C ARG A 141 16.33 3.70 1.86
N ILE A 142 15.56 2.61 1.84
CA ILE A 142 14.22 2.60 2.43
C ILE A 142 14.24 2.83 3.95
N SER A 143 15.25 2.32 4.65
CA SER A 143 15.46 2.57 6.09
C SER A 143 15.68 4.06 6.37
N ASP A 144 16.57 4.71 5.62
CA ASP A 144 16.84 6.15 5.75
C ASP A 144 15.57 6.99 5.47
N LEU A 145 14.76 6.58 4.47
CA LEU A 145 13.51 7.26 4.14
C LEU A 145 12.51 7.18 5.30
N ILE A 146 12.41 6.01 5.95
CA ILE A 146 11.57 5.82 7.14
C ILE A 146 12.11 6.66 8.30
N GLY A 147 13.44 6.66 8.53
CA GLY A 147 14.09 7.49 9.53
C GLY A 147 13.82 8.97 9.31
N GLU A 148 13.82 9.43 8.05
CA GLU A 148 13.50 10.82 7.70
C GLU A 148 12.04 11.18 8.02
N PHE A 149 11.06 10.30 7.76
CA PHE A 149 9.67 10.49 8.20
C PHE A 149 9.58 10.58 9.72
N LYS A 150 10.29 9.71 10.45
CA LYS A 150 10.35 9.73 11.92
C LYS A 150 10.92 11.04 12.47
N ARG A 151 12.02 11.55 11.88
CA ARG A 151 12.62 12.86 12.26
C ARG A 151 11.65 14.03 12.05
N ARG A 152 10.72 13.91 11.10
CA ARG A 152 9.68 14.92 10.82
C ARG A 152 8.40 14.71 11.64
N ASN A 153 8.41 13.80 12.61
CA ASN A 153 7.24 13.43 13.41
C ASN A 153 6.05 12.95 12.56
N MET A 154 6.32 12.29 11.43
CA MET A 154 5.30 11.75 10.54
C MET A 154 5.09 10.26 10.80
N THR A 155 3.82 9.86 11.00
CA THR A 155 3.43 8.44 11.00
C THR A 155 3.69 7.83 9.63
N SER A 156 4.35 6.67 9.57
CA SER A 156 4.67 6.00 8.30
C SER A 156 4.00 4.63 8.17
N PHE A 157 3.50 4.33 6.97
CA PHE A 157 2.93 3.04 6.58
C PHE A 157 3.76 2.48 5.43
N LEU A 158 4.67 1.57 5.71
CA LEU A 158 5.38 0.84 4.65
C LEU A 158 4.52 -0.33 4.19
N VAL A 159 4.13 -0.34 2.92
CA VAL A 159 3.35 -1.43 2.32
C VAL A 159 4.20 -2.13 1.28
N THR A 160 4.63 -3.35 1.57
CA THR A 160 5.49 -4.16 0.71
C THR A 160 4.80 -5.42 0.23
N ASN A 161 5.24 -5.92 -0.91
CA ASN A 161 4.86 -7.24 -1.42
C ASN A 161 5.72 -8.38 -0.82
N GLY A 162 6.65 -8.05 0.09
CA GLY A 162 7.48 -9.00 0.81
C GLY A 162 8.54 -9.73 -0.03
N THR A 163 8.90 -9.23 -1.21
CA THR A 163 9.88 -9.92 -2.07
C THR A 163 11.33 -9.54 -1.79
N ARG A 164 11.55 -8.65 -0.82
CA ARG A 164 12.89 -8.20 -0.38
C ARG A 164 13.05 -8.41 1.13
N PRO A 165 13.12 -9.69 1.60
CA PRO A 165 13.38 -9.97 3.01
C PRO A 165 14.70 -9.36 3.47
N ASP A 166 15.73 -9.34 2.62
CA ASP A 166 17.00 -8.68 2.85
C ASP A 166 16.87 -7.19 3.23
N ARG A 167 15.94 -6.47 2.60
CA ARG A 167 15.69 -5.06 2.92
C ARG A 167 14.89 -4.86 4.20
N LEU A 168 14.00 -5.80 4.53
CA LEU A 168 13.23 -5.76 5.78
C LEU A 168 14.12 -6.10 6.97
N GLU A 169 14.99 -7.09 6.84
CA GLU A 169 15.95 -7.49 7.87
C GLU A 169 16.96 -6.37 8.18
N ALA A 170 17.34 -5.59 7.14
CA ALA A 170 18.29 -4.50 7.26
C ALA A 170 17.66 -3.15 7.65
N LEU A 171 16.40 -3.11 8.13
CA LEU A 171 15.78 -1.87 8.59
C LEU A 171 16.36 -1.43 9.94
N GLU A 172 17.16 -0.37 9.95
CA GLU A 172 17.61 0.32 11.17
C GLU A 172 16.50 1.21 11.76
N HIS A 173 15.59 1.68 10.90
CA HIS A 173 14.44 2.48 11.27
C HIS A 173 13.16 1.76 10.88
N GLU A 174 12.36 1.39 11.86
CA GLU A 174 11.06 0.77 11.62
C GLU A 174 9.99 1.81 11.28
N PRO A 175 9.07 1.48 10.32
CA PRO A 175 7.89 2.31 10.07
C PRO A 175 6.94 2.25 11.28
N THR A 176 6.01 3.19 11.40
CA THR A 176 4.95 3.08 12.43
C THR A 176 4.06 1.86 12.20
N ASN A 177 3.84 1.51 10.93
CA ASN A 177 3.07 0.34 10.54
C ASN A 177 3.75 -0.36 9.36
N LEU A 178 4.11 -1.63 9.52
CA LEU A 178 4.63 -2.48 8.47
C LEU A 178 3.53 -3.37 7.90
N TYR A 179 3.22 -3.20 6.64
CA TYR A 179 2.27 -4.02 5.91
C TYR A 179 3.00 -4.98 4.98
N ILE A 180 2.76 -6.28 5.14
CA ILE A 180 3.18 -7.28 4.16
C ILE A 180 1.94 -7.83 3.46
N SER A 181 1.96 -7.81 2.12
CA SER A 181 0.82 -8.24 1.31
C SER A 181 0.88 -9.75 1.05
N LEU A 182 -0.07 -10.50 1.61
CA LEU A 182 -0.29 -11.92 1.35
C LEU A 182 -1.55 -12.08 0.50
N CYS A 183 -1.40 -12.16 -0.82
CA CYS A 183 -2.53 -12.22 -1.76
C CYS A 183 -2.81 -13.64 -2.27
N ALA A 184 -2.31 -14.66 -1.60
CA ALA A 184 -2.48 -16.06 -1.99
C ALA A 184 -2.32 -17.00 -0.78
N PRO A 185 -3.06 -18.13 -0.73
CA PRO A 185 -2.92 -19.11 0.34
C PRO A 185 -1.74 -20.07 0.11
N ASP A 186 -1.23 -20.15 -1.12
CA ASP A 186 -0.15 -21.06 -1.52
C ASP A 186 0.64 -20.56 -2.74
N ALA A 187 1.73 -21.28 -3.07
CA ALA A 187 2.61 -20.94 -4.19
C ALA A 187 1.95 -20.95 -5.56
N ALA A 188 1.00 -21.86 -5.79
CA ALA A 188 0.30 -21.97 -7.08
C ALA A 188 -0.61 -20.74 -7.31
N THR A 189 -1.41 -20.41 -6.31
CA THR A 189 -2.26 -19.21 -6.33
C THR A 189 -1.42 -17.94 -6.37
N TYR A 190 -0.31 -17.88 -5.62
CA TYR A 190 0.63 -16.75 -5.68
C TYR A 190 1.16 -16.53 -7.10
N LYS A 191 1.58 -17.58 -7.80
CA LYS A 191 2.05 -17.48 -9.18
C LYS A 191 0.95 -16.94 -10.11
N LYS A 192 -0.29 -17.41 -9.93
CA LYS A 192 -1.45 -16.99 -10.73
C LYS A 192 -1.84 -15.53 -10.45
N VAL A 193 -1.91 -15.13 -9.19
CA VAL A 193 -2.41 -13.81 -8.75
C VAL A 193 -1.35 -12.72 -8.88
N ASN A 194 -0.15 -12.97 -8.35
CA ASN A 194 0.92 -11.96 -8.27
C ASN A 194 1.80 -11.92 -9.52
N ARG A 195 1.79 -12.95 -10.35
CA ARG A 195 2.58 -13.04 -11.60
C ARG A 195 4.02 -12.56 -11.39
N PRO A 196 4.79 -13.21 -10.50
CA PRO A 196 6.13 -12.76 -10.15
C PRO A 196 7.05 -12.81 -11.37
N SER A 197 7.84 -11.74 -11.56
CA SER A 197 8.90 -11.65 -12.57
C SER A 197 10.29 -11.91 -11.98
N ILE A 198 10.34 -12.30 -10.71
CA ILE A 198 11.54 -12.64 -9.95
C ILE A 198 11.55 -14.12 -9.58
N ALA A 199 12.74 -14.67 -9.39
CA ALA A 199 12.90 -16.05 -8.91
C ALA A 199 12.52 -16.16 -7.41
N ASN A 200 11.98 -17.33 -7.03
CA ASN A 200 11.69 -17.67 -5.63
C ASN A 200 10.77 -16.69 -4.88
N GLY A 201 9.87 -15.98 -5.58
CA GLY A 201 9.03 -14.94 -4.98
C GLY A 201 8.19 -15.43 -3.81
N TRP A 202 7.60 -16.63 -3.88
CA TRP A 202 6.86 -17.23 -2.77
C TRP A 202 7.75 -17.53 -1.55
N LYS A 203 8.96 -18.05 -1.77
CA LYS A 203 9.93 -18.30 -0.71
C LYS A 203 10.31 -16.98 -0.02
N LYS A 204 10.69 -15.97 -0.80
CA LYS A 204 11.04 -14.62 -0.29
C LYS A 204 9.90 -13.98 0.49
N LEU A 205 8.65 -14.11 0.02
CA LEU A 205 7.48 -13.62 0.77
C LEU A 205 7.38 -14.33 2.12
N ASN A 206 7.56 -15.65 2.17
CA ASN A 206 7.51 -16.40 3.43
C ASN A 206 8.67 -16.04 4.38
N GLU A 207 9.85 -15.74 3.86
CA GLU A 207 10.98 -15.19 4.63
C GLU A 207 10.62 -13.83 5.24
N SER A 208 10.06 -12.91 4.45
CA SER A 208 9.58 -11.61 4.95
C SER A 208 8.47 -11.73 5.99
N LEU A 209 7.55 -12.67 5.80
CA LEU A 209 6.48 -12.94 6.79
C LEU A 209 7.05 -13.48 8.10
N ALA A 210 8.11 -14.26 8.05
CA ALA A 210 8.77 -14.77 9.25
C ALA A 210 9.40 -13.66 10.10
N LEU A 211 9.85 -12.58 9.46
CA LEU A 211 10.40 -11.41 10.15
C LEU A 211 9.32 -10.59 10.90
N MET A 212 8.02 -10.80 10.65
CA MET A 212 6.96 -9.99 11.32
C MET A 212 7.03 -10.03 12.84
N LYS A 213 7.57 -11.13 13.41
CA LYS A 213 7.70 -11.30 14.87
C LYS A 213 8.87 -10.53 15.48
N SER A 214 9.83 -10.11 14.68
CA SER A 214 11.03 -9.38 15.14
C SER A 214 10.86 -7.87 15.13
N PHE A 215 9.76 -7.35 14.58
CA PHE A 215 9.49 -5.92 14.54
C PHE A 215 8.75 -5.45 15.80
N ASP A 216 9.18 -4.32 16.35
CA ASP A 216 8.51 -3.61 17.44
C ASP A 216 7.32 -2.79 16.93
N CYS A 217 7.35 -2.37 15.68
CA CYS A 217 6.26 -1.63 15.06
C CYS A 217 5.02 -2.51 14.82
N ARG A 218 3.87 -1.86 14.59
CA ARG A 218 2.65 -2.61 14.25
C ARG A 218 2.80 -3.36 12.94
N THR A 219 2.67 -4.68 12.98
CA THR A 219 2.71 -5.55 11.81
C THR A 219 1.30 -5.89 11.31
N VAL A 220 1.07 -5.69 10.02
CA VAL A 220 -0.22 -5.89 9.36
C VAL A 220 -0.05 -6.85 8.18
N LEU A 221 -0.80 -7.95 8.21
CA LEU A 221 -0.91 -8.87 7.08
C LEU A 221 -2.08 -8.43 6.19
N ARG A 222 -1.80 -7.87 5.01
CA ARG A 222 -2.82 -7.41 4.07
C ARG A 222 -3.20 -8.51 3.10
N LEU A 223 -4.47 -8.93 3.13
CA LEU A 223 -5.04 -9.85 2.15
C LEU A 223 -5.83 -9.05 1.11
N THR A 224 -5.26 -8.84 -0.09
CA THR A 224 -6.03 -8.24 -1.19
C THR A 224 -6.83 -9.34 -1.88
N LEU A 225 -8.14 -9.31 -1.72
CA LEU A 225 -9.05 -10.39 -2.10
C LEU A 225 -9.78 -10.09 -3.40
N VAL A 226 -9.77 -11.07 -4.30
CA VAL A 226 -10.45 -11.06 -5.60
C VAL A 226 -11.32 -12.31 -5.69
N LYS A 227 -12.63 -12.13 -5.82
CA LYS A 227 -13.60 -13.23 -5.98
C LYS A 227 -13.26 -14.08 -7.20
N GLY A 228 -13.31 -15.40 -7.06
CA GLY A 228 -12.99 -16.36 -8.12
C GLY A 228 -11.48 -16.50 -8.41
N LEU A 229 -10.60 -15.76 -7.71
CA LEU A 229 -9.18 -15.83 -7.95
C LEU A 229 -8.36 -16.28 -6.72
N ASN A 230 -8.61 -15.73 -5.53
CA ASN A 230 -7.87 -16.04 -4.31
C ASN A 230 -8.72 -16.11 -3.04
N MET A 231 -10.04 -16.03 -3.14
CA MET A 231 -10.96 -16.23 -2.01
C MET A 231 -11.35 -17.71 -1.89
N HIS A 232 -10.36 -18.57 -1.66
CA HIS A 232 -10.52 -20.01 -1.46
C HIS A 232 -9.45 -20.50 -0.47
N ASP A 233 -9.48 -21.80 -0.12
CA ASP A 233 -8.46 -22.43 0.75
C ASP A 233 -8.22 -21.67 2.07
N VAL A 234 -9.31 -21.29 2.76
CA VAL A 234 -9.27 -20.53 4.03
C VAL A 234 -8.34 -21.18 5.06
N ASP A 235 -8.30 -22.52 5.12
CA ASP A 235 -7.41 -23.26 6.04
C ASP A 235 -5.94 -22.93 5.84
N LYS A 236 -5.52 -22.75 4.58
CA LYS A 236 -4.15 -22.39 4.26
C LYS A 236 -3.84 -20.94 4.70
N TYR A 237 -4.76 -19.99 4.49
CA TYR A 237 -4.64 -18.63 5.01
C TYR A 237 -4.55 -18.62 6.54
N ALA A 238 -5.45 -19.30 7.22
CA ALA A 238 -5.45 -19.41 8.67
C ALA A 238 -4.17 -20.04 9.21
N LYS A 239 -3.64 -21.07 8.53
CA LYS A 239 -2.33 -21.67 8.86
C LYS A 239 -1.19 -20.65 8.75
N LEU A 240 -1.18 -19.81 7.72
CA LEU A 240 -0.16 -18.76 7.57
C LEU A 240 -0.31 -17.68 8.65
N VAL A 241 -1.52 -17.27 8.98
CA VAL A 241 -1.80 -16.31 10.08
C VAL A 241 -1.28 -16.87 11.40
N ARG A 242 -1.61 -18.13 11.77
CA ARG A 242 -1.08 -18.78 12.99
C ARG A 242 0.43 -18.91 12.98
N LYS A 243 1.04 -19.19 11.82
CA LYS A 243 2.49 -19.35 11.70
C LYS A 243 3.24 -18.04 11.93
N TYR A 244 2.78 -16.96 11.33
CA TYR A 244 3.51 -15.69 11.31
C TYR A 244 3.03 -14.68 12.36
N GLN A 245 1.85 -14.88 12.96
CA GLN A 245 1.30 -14.13 14.08
C GLN A 245 1.39 -12.60 13.90
N PRO A 246 0.89 -12.01 12.80
CA PRO A 246 0.83 -10.57 12.65
C PRO A 246 -0.06 -9.95 13.76
N GLN A 247 0.23 -8.73 14.18
CA GLN A 247 -0.65 -8.05 15.16
C GLN A 247 -2.04 -7.75 14.58
N VAL A 248 -2.12 -7.54 13.26
CA VAL A 248 -3.38 -7.28 12.55
C VAL A 248 -3.40 -8.07 11.24
N VAL A 249 -4.56 -8.65 10.92
CA VAL A 249 -4.87 -9.15 9.58
C VAL A 249 -5.94 -8.26 8.98
N GLU A 250 -5.71 -7.76 7.76
CA GLU A 250 -6.66 -6.92 7.01
C GLU A 250 -7.12 -7.60 5.71
N PRO A 251 -8.17 -8.45 5.73
CA PRO A 251 -8.88 -8.85 4.53
C PRO A 251 -9.50 -7.61 3.87
N LYS A 252 -9.11 -7.31 2.63
CA LYS A 252 -9.56 -6.15 1.90
C LYS A 252 -9.92 -6.52 0.47
N ALA A 253 -11.10 -6.10 0.01
CA ALA A 253 -11.48 -6.24 -1.39
C ALA A 253 -10.51 -5.45 -2.30
N PHE A 254 -10.16 -6.02 -3.46
CA PHE A 254 -9.39 -5.27 -4.44
C PHE A 254 -10.20 -4.08 -4.98
N ALA A 255 -9.50 -3.02 -5.37
CA ALA A 255 -10.13 -1.86 -5.99
C ALA A 255 -10.17 -2.04 -7.51
N TRP A 256 -11.38 -2.13 -8.07
CA TRP A 256 -11.60 -2.21 -9.52
C TRP A 256 -11.40 -0.84 -10.17
N MET A 257 -10.14 -0.46 -10.33
CA MET A 257 -9.72 0.85 -10.84
C MET A 257 -8.44 0.75 -11.68
N GLY A 258 -8.14 1.81 -12.41
CA GLY A 258 -6.96 1.87 -13.28
C GLY A 258 -6.92 0.68 -14.24
N GLU A 259 -5.73 0.17 -14.52
CA GLU A 259 -5.53 -0.95 -15.43
C GLU A 259 -5.93 -2.33 -14.84
N ALA A 260 -6.30 -2.43 -13.56
CA ALA A 260 -6.92 -3.66 -13.07
C ALA A 260 -8.22 -3.99 -13.82
N ARG A 261 -8.92 -2.97 -14.36
CA ARG A 261 -10.15 -3.12 -15.17
C ARG A 261 -9.93 -3.85 -16.48
N GLU A 262 -8.73 -3.83 -17.01
CA GLU A 262 -8.37 -4.53 -18.25
C GLU A 262 -8.11 -6.03 -18.03
N ARG A 263 -7.85 -6.42 -16.77
CA ARG A 263 -7.47 -7.79 -16.40
C ARG A 263 -8.50 -8.54 -15.59
N LEU A 264 -9.35 -7.82 -14.89
CA LEU A 264 -10.37 -8.37 -14.00
C LEU A 264 -11.70 -7.66 -14.25
N GLY A 265 -12.76 -8.44 -14.32
CA GLY A 265 -14.11 -7.90 -14.37
C GLY A 265 -14.58 -7.35 -13.01
N ARG A 266 -15.65 -6.57 -13.03
CA ARG A 266 -16.23 -5.96 -11.81
C ARG A 266 -16.80 -7.03 -10.87
N GLU A 267 -17.22 -8.16 -11.39
CA GLU A 267 -17.70 -9.35 -10.65
C GLU A 267 -16.63 -9.95 -9.73
N GLY A 268 -15.34 -9.69 -10.01
CA GLY A 268 -14.24 -10.08 -9.15
C GLY A 268 -14.15 -9.26 -7.84
N VAL A 269 -14.89 -8.15 -7.71
CA VAL A 269 -14.96 -7.37 -6.47
C VAL A 269 -15.93 -8.06 -5.50
N PRO A 270 -15.45 -8.63 -4.38
CA PRO A 270 -16.35 -9.27 -3.43
C PRO A 270 -17.33 -8.27 -2.80
N SER A 271 -18.54 -8.74 -2.49
CA SER A 271 -19.49 -8.00 -1.65
C SER A 271 -18.98 -7.91 -0.22
N MET A 272 -19.59 -7.05 0.59
CA MET A 272 -19.19 -6.96 2.00
C MET A 272 -19.56 -8.23 2.77
N ASP A 273 -20.67 -8.90 2.41
CA ASP A 273 -21.09 -10.14 3.05
C ASP A 273 -20.14 -11.31 2.69
N GLU A 274 -19.66 -11.38 1.44
CA GLU A 274 -18.62 -12.34 1.06
C GLU A 274 -17.31 -12.06 1.82
N MET A 275 -16.96 -10.80 2.02
CA MET A 275 -15.79 -10.41 2.82
C MET A 275 -15.93 -10.80 4.28
N ARG A 276 -17.11 -10.57 4.89
CA ARG A 276 -17.41 -10.97 6.29
C ARG A 276 -17.35 -12.49 6.45
N ALA A 277 -17.98 -13.24 5.54
CA ALA A 277 -17.98 -14.70 5.58
C ALA A 277 -16.56 -15.26 5.48
N PHE A 278 -15.74 -14.73 4.56
CA PHE A 278 -14.35 -15.16 4.40
C PHE A 278 -13.48 -14.80 5.59
N ALA A 279 -13.60 -13.57 6.11
CA ALA A 279 -12.88 -13.10 7.27
C ALA A 279 -13.23 -13.88 8.55
N LYS A 280 -14.53 -14.19 8.75
CA LYS A 280 -15.01 -15.00 9.89
C LYS A 280 -14.35 -16.38 9.89
N GLN A 281 -14.32 -17.07 8.75
CA GLN A 281 -13.67 -18.37 8.66
C GLN A 281 -12.16 -18.30 8.96
N ILE A 282 -11.46 -17.24 8.49
CA ILE A 282 -10.03 -17.03 8.82
C ILE A 282 -9.89 -16.82 10.34
N ALA A 283 -10.72 -15.97 10.95
CA ALA A 283 -10.68 -15.65 12.36
C ALA A 283 -10.87 -16.92 13.21
N GLU A 284 -11.96 -17.67 13.00
CA GLU A 284 -12.27 -18.90 13.71
C GLU A 284 -11.15 -19.95 13.62
N LYS A 285 -10.55 -20.10 12.42
CA LYS A 285 -9.50 -21.10 12.20
C LYS A 285 -8.10 -20.62 12.61
N SER A 286 -7.89 -19.33 12.82
CA SER A 286 -6.58 -18.79 13.21
C SER A 286 -6.48 -18.40 14.68
N GLY A 287 -7.60 -18.33 15.41
CA GLY A 287 -7.65 -17.83 16.77
C GLY A 287 -7.66 -16.31 16.87
N TYR A 288 -7.97 -15.63 15.75
CA TYR A 288 -8.16 -14.17 15.70
C TYR A 288 -9.65 -13.84 15.83
N GLU A 289 -9.95 -12.60 16.21
CA GLU A 289 -11.31 -12.08 16.25
C GLU A 289 -11.49 -10.93 15.24
N ILE A 290 -12.71 -10.76 14.72
CA ILE A 290 -13.06 -9.59 13.92
C ILE A 290 -13.25 -8.41 14.87
N ALA A 291 -12.29 -7.51 14.92
CA ALA A 291 -12.30 -6.35 15.81
C ALA A 291 -13.11 -5.17 15.24
N ASP A 292 -13.12 -4.99 13.90
CA ASP A 292 -13.82 -3.89 13.27
C ASP A 292 -13.95 -4.10 11.74
N GLU A 293 -14.78 -3.30 11.10
CA GLU A 293 -14.93 -3.25 9.64
C GLU A 293 -15.12 -1.82 9.14
N ASP A 294 -14.72 -1.58 7.90
CA ASP A 294 -15.06 -0.37 7.14
C ASP A 294 -15.72 -0.75 5.82
N VAL A 295 -17.04 -0.55 5.77
CA VAL A 295 -17.87 -0.94 4.62
C VAL A 295 -17.50 -0.17 3.37
N ALA A 296 -17.21 1.13 3.51
CA ALA A 296 -16.88 2.00 2.39
C ALA A 296 -15.55 1.62 1.73
N SER A 297 -14.59 1.15 2.51
CA SER A 297 -13.29 0.65 2.01
C SER A 297 -13.29 -0.85 1.73
N LYS A 298 -14.36 -1.56 2.04
CA LYS A 298 -14.50 -3.02 1.98
C LYS A 298 -13.32 -3.74 2.63
N VAL A 299 -13.08 -3.45 3.90
CA VAL A 299 -11.98 -4.02 4.66
C VAL A 299 -12.45 -4.41 6.06
N LEU A 300 -11.93 -5.52 6.58
CA LEU A 300 -12.12 -5.94 7.95
C LEU A 300 -10.77 -5.91 8.68
N MET A 301 -10.82 -5.77 10.01
CA MET A 301 -9.67 -5.87 10.90
C MET A 301 -9.84 -7.10 11.77
N LEU A 302 -8.86 -8.03 11.70
CA LEU A 302 -8.77 -9.14 12.62
C LEU A 302 -7.57 -8.90 13.54
N ARG A 303 -7.75 -9.21 14.83
CA ARG A 303 -6.72 -9.14 15.88
C ARG A 303 -6.71 -10.41 16.69
N ASN A 304 -5.57 -10.68 17.30
CA ASN A 304 -5.42 -11.71 18.33
C ASN A 304 -5.77 -11.11 19.70
#